data_7b9396f4f94b956a0c4b454a8543b4c1
#
_entry.id   7b9396f4f94b956a0c4b454a8543b4c1
#
_cell.length_a   1.000
_cell.length_b   1.000
_cell.length_c   1.000
_cell.angle_alpha   90.00
_cell.angle_beta   90.00
_cell.angle_gamma   90.00
#
_symmetry.space_group_name_H-M   'P 1'
#
loop_
_entity.id
_entity.type
_entity.pdbx_description
1 polymer ?
#
loop_
_entity_poly.entity_id
_entity_poly.type
_entity_poly.pdbx_seq_one_letter_code
_entity_poly.pdbx_strand_id
1 'polypeptide(L)'
;MVRILGIDPGTAIVGWGVLDCDEHGNIQKVVSYGHIATDKELSTCERLDEIVTNLLEVLDTYKPQEVGVEELFYFKNAKTVISVAQARGAILHTCFSGGLTVAEYTPLQIKQSLTGYGRADKEQMQEMIKSVLKLNNVPKPDDTADALAVALCHINSRLYTKKINN
;
A
#
# COMPACT_ATOMS: atom_id res chain seq x y z
N MET A 1 -9.75 16.62 -6.17
CA MET A 1 -8.48 15.98 -5.74
C MET A 1 -8.84 14.87 -4.76
N VAL A 2 -8.22 13.70 -4.87
CA VAL A 2 -8.47 12.55 -4.01
C VAL A 2 -7.14 12.13 -3.40
N ARG A 3 -7.13 11.88 -2.10
CA ARG A 3 -5.97 11.37 -1.36
C ARG A 3 -6.07 9.87 -1.19
N ILE A 4 -5.06 9.16 -1.62
CA ILE A 4 -5.00 7.71 -1.68
C ILE A 4 -3.85 7.22 -0.81
N LEU A 5 -4.15 6.23 0.03
CA LEU A 5 -3.20 5.48 0.81
C LEU A 5 -2.92 4.14 0.12
N GLY A 6 -1.67 3.78 -0.04
CA GLY A 6 -1.25 2.42 -0.43
C GLY A 6 -0.61 1.73 0.76
N ILE A 7 -0.88 0.45 0.94
CA ILE A 7 -0.34 -0.36 2.03
C ILE A 7 0.21 -1.67 1.50
N ASP A 8 1.44 -1.99 1.89
CA ASP A 8 2.07 -3.31 1.78
C ASP A 8 2.06 -3.98 3.16
N PRO A 9 1.17 -4.97 3.40
CA PRO A 9 0.98 -5.55 4.73
C PRO A 9 2.09 -6.52 5.09
N GLY A 10 2.70 -6.33 6.24
CA GLY A 10 3.63 -7.27 6.87
C GLY A 10 3.41 -7.34 8.39
N THR A 11 4.04 -8.29 9.05
CA THR A 11 4.02 -8.37 10.52
C THR A 11 5.21 -7.62 11.12
N ALA A 12 6.39 -7.76 10.53
CA ALA A 12 7.60 -7.10 10.99
C ALA A 12 7.68 -5.65 10.50
N ILE A 13 7.25 -5.42 9.26
CA ILE A 13 7.23 -4.11 8.61
C ILE A 13 5.93 -4.01 7.82
N VAL A 14 5.25 -2.89 7.95
CA VAL A 14 4.12 -2.48 7.10
C VAL A 14 4.54 -1.24 6.35
N GLY A 15 4.64 -1.34 5.02
CA GLY A 15 4.88 -0.17 4.18
C GLY A 15 3.60 0.64 3.99
N TRP A 16 3.73 1.97 3.93
CA TRP A 16 2.62 2.85 3.58
C TRP A 16 3.09 4.03 2.73
N GLY A 17 2.20 4.50 1.85
CA GLY A 17 2.47 5.67 1.01
C GLY A 17 1.19 6.43 0.67
N VAL A 18 1.25 7.77 0.72
CA VAL A 18 0.11 8.66 0.51
C VAL A 18 0.35 9.55 -0.70
N LEU A 19 -0.55 9.46 -1.67
CA LEU A 19 -0.53 10.22 -2.92
C LEU A 19 -1.80 11.06 -3.08
N ASP A 20 -1.65 12.27 -3.60
CA ASP A 20 -2.77 13.07 -4.08
C ASP A 20 -2.87 12.96 -5.61
N CYS A 21 -4.05 12.67 -6.14
CA CYS A 21 -4.33 12.67 -7.56
C CYS A 21 -5.59 13.48 -7.91
N ASP A 22 -5.67 13.92 -9.17
CA ASP A 22 -6.88 14.55 -9.70
C ASP A 22 -7.93 13.49 -10.12
N GLU A 23 -9.05 13.94 -10.65
CA GLU A 23 -10.13 13.07 -11.12
C GLU A 23 -9.76 12.23 -12.35
N HIS A 24 -8.73 12.65 -13.09
CA HIS A 24 -8.19 11.96 -14.26
C HIS A 24 -7.05 11.00 -13.90
N GLY A 25 -6.68 10.89 -12.62
CA GLY A 25 -5.60 10.01 -12.15
C GLY A 25 -4.21 10.60 -12.31
N ASN A 26 -4.08 11.88 -12.67
CA ASN A 26 -2.76 12.50 -12.68
C ASN A 26 -2.30 12.74 -11.26
N ILE A 27 -1.09 12.27 -10.96
CA ILE A 27 -0.49 12.47 -9.64
C ILE A 27 -0.10 13.93 -9.48
N GLN A 28 -0.65 14.56 -8.46
CA GLN A 28 -0.40 15.96 -8.14
C GLN A 28 0.72 16.09 -7.11
N LYS A 29 0.80 15.15 -6.17
CA LYS A 29 1.76 15.21 -5.08
C LYS A 29 2.01 13.84 -4.45
N VAL A 30 3.26 13.56 -4.13
CA VAL A 30 3.65 12.59 -3.11
C VAL A 30 3.52 13.30 -1.76
N VAL A 31 2.50 12.95 -0.98
CA VAL A 31 2.21 13.63 0.29
C VAL A 31 3.19 13.20 1.36
N SER A 32 3.32 11.89 1.55
CA SER A 32 4.26 11.26 2.48
C SER A 32 4.36 9.76 2.21
N TYR A 33 5.36 9.11 2.78
CA TYR A 33 5.51 7.67 2.78
C TYR A 33 6.41 7.25 3.93
N GLY A 34 6.30 6.00 4.34
CA GLY A 34 7.08 5.44 5.43
C GLY A 34 6.74 3.99 5.71
N HIS A 35 7.10 3.56 6.89
CA HIS A 35 6.81 2.21 7.35
C HIS A 35 6.48 2.18 8.84
N ILE A 36 5.77 1.15 9.27
CA ILE A 36 5.54 0.78 10.65
C ILE A 36 6.37 -0.47 10.90
N ALA A 37 7.28 -0.42 11.85
CA ALA A 37 8.10 -1.56 12.24
C ALA A 37 7.67 -2.04 13.64
N THR A 38 7.58 -3.36 13.84
CA THR A 38 7.29 -3.98 15.12
C THR A 38 8.47 -4.79 15.60
N ASP A 39 8.73 -4.80 16.91
CA ASP A 39 9.80 -5.60 17.49
C ASP A 39 9.47 -7.10 17.42
N LYS A 40 10.49 -7.92 17.10
CA LYS A 40 10.37 -9.37 17.02
C LYS A 40 10.13 -10.03 18.40
N GLU A 41 10.49 -9.38 19.50
CA GLU A 41 10.32 -9.87 20.86
C GLU A 41 8.87 -9.70 21.38
N LEU A 42 8.06 -8.89 20.68
CA LEU A 42 6.66 -8.68 21.03
C LEU A 42 5.81 -9.90 20.66
N SER A 43 4.79 -10.15 21.47
CA SER A 43 3.75 -11.12 21.16
C SER A 43 2.95 -10.70 19.91
N THR A 44 2.23 -11.65 19.32
CA THR A 44 1.37 -11.35 18.15
C THR A 44 0.36 -10.23 18.45
N CYS A 45 -0.27 -10.25 19.65
CA CYS A 45 -1.25 -9.22 19.99
C CYS A 45 -0.61 -7.84 20.13
N GLU A 46 0.55 -7.74 20.75
CA GLU A 46 1.28 -6.48 20.89
C GLU A 46 1.70 -5.93 19.52
N ARG A 47 2.19 -6.78 18.62
CA ARG A 47 2.54 -6.36 17.25
C ARG A 47 1.32 -5.85 16.48
N LEU A 48 0.18 -6.54 16.60
CA LEU A 48 -1.05 -6.09 15.94
C LEU A 48 -1.52 -4.75 16.52
N ASP A 49 -1.41 -4.54 17.81
CA ASP A 49 -1.75 -3.28 18.47
C ASP A 49 -0.85 -2.14 18.03
N GLU A 50 0.49 -2.36 17.92
CA GLU A 50 1.42 -1.38 17.37
C GLU A 50 1.09 -1.02 15.92
N ILE A 51 0.77 -2.02 15.08
CA ILE A 51 0.38 -1.78 13.67
C ILE A 51 -0.88 -0.92 13.62
N VAL A 52 -1.91 -1.27 14.38
CA VAL A 52 -3.18 -0.54 14.39
C VAL A 52 -3.00 0.88 14.92
N THR A 53 -2.29 1.05 16.03
CA THR A 53 -2.06 2.36 16.64
C THR A 53 -1.33 3.31 15.69
N ASN A 54 -0.21 2.86 15.11
CA ASN A 54 0.55 3.68 14.15
C ASN A 54 -0.23 3.93 12.86
N LEU A 55 -1.03 2.96 12.39
CA LEU A 55 -1.88 3.15 11.20
C LEU A 55 -2.96 4.21 11.48
N LEU A 56 -3.58 4.21 12.65
CA LEU A 56 -4.54 5.25 13.06
C LEU A 56 -3.90 6.65 13.05
N GLU A 57 -2.66 6.77 13.49
CA GLU A 57 -1.92 8.05 13.39
C GLU A 57 -1.70 8.49 11.95
N VAL A 58 -1.38 7.55 11.04
CA VAL A 58 -1.27 7.83 9.60
C VAL A 58 -2.61 8.30 9.03
N LEU A 59 -3.71 7.62 9.37
CA LEU A 59 -5.05 7.98 8.91
C LEU A 59 -5.47 9.36 9.43
N ASP A 60 -5.22 9.67 10.69
CA ASP A 60 -5.56 10.96 11.28
C ASP A 60 -4.71 12.11 10.72
N THR A 61 -3.42 11.87 10.54
CA THR A 61 -2.47 12.88 10.04
C THR A 61 -2.75 13.23 8.57
N TYR A 62 -2.92 12.23 7.73
CA TYR A 62 -3.00 12.42 6.27
C TYR A 62 -4.41 12.43 5.73
N LYS A 63 -5.39 11.88 6.45
CA LYS A 63 -6.82 11.85 6.11
C LYS A 63 -7.08 11.36 4.68
N PRO A 64 -6.60 10.15 4.31
CA PRO A 64 -6.88 9.57 3.02
C PRO A 64 -8.38 9.27 2.87
N GLN A 65 -8.86 9.21 1.64
CA GLN A 65 -10.27 8.92 1.32
C GLN A 65 -10.43 7.48 0.80
N GLU A 66 -9.41 6.99 0.14
CA GLU A 66 -9.36 5.65 -0.45
C GLU A 66 -8.06 4.97 -0.04
N VAL A 67 -8.09 3.64 0.06
CA VAL A 67 -6.90 2.84 0.34
C VAL A 67 -6.82 1.63 -0.59
N GLY A 68 -5.63 1.41 -1.15
CA GLY A 68 -5.25 0.16 -1.78
C GLY A 68 -4.42 -0.67 -0.83
N VAL A 69 -4.70 -1.97 -0.74
CA VAL A 69 -3.94 -2.92 0.10
C VAL A 69 -3.49 -4.10 -0.76
N GLU A 70 -2.23 -4.50 -0.64
CA GLU A 70 -1.74 -5.68 -1.35
C GLU A 70 -2.36 -6.95 -0.77
N GLU A 71 -2.78 -7.86 -1.66
CA GLU A 71 -3.25 -9.19 -1.29
C GLU A 71 -2.09 -10.12 -0.93
N LEU A 72 -2.35 -11.02 0.02
CA LEU A 72 -1.42 -12.09 0.35
C LEU A 72 -1.35 -13.13 -0.77
N PHE A 73 -0.13 -13.49 -1.15
CA PHE A 73 0.11 -14.61 -2.07
C PHE A 73 0.76 -15.77 -1.30
N TYR A 74 0.04 -16.87 -1.18
CA TYR A 74 0.40 -18.06 -0.39
C TYR A 74 1.78 -18.67 -0.71
N PHE A 75 2.30 -18.47 -1.93
CA PHE A 75 3.50 -19.17 -2.39
C PHE A 75 4.85 -18.59 -1.91
N LYS A 76 4.88 -17.41 -1.32
CA LYS A 76 6.16 -16.76 -0.99
C LYS A 76 6.73 -17.10 0.38
N ASN A 77 5.93 -17.41 1.41
CA ASN A 77 6.44 -17.72 2.76
C ASN A 77 5.43 -18.46 3.64
N ALA A 78 5.40 -19.79 3.53
CA ALA A 78 4.50 -20.63 4.33
C ALA A 78 4.66 -20.43 5.86
N LYS A 79 5.85 -20.01 6.34
CA LYS A 79 6.13 -19.80 7.76
C LYS A 79 5.49 -18.52 8.32
N THR A 80 5.33 -17.48 7.52
CA THR A 80 4.85 -16.17 7.98
C THR A 80 3.44 -15.84 7.49
N VAL A 81 2.85 -16.68 6.64
CA VAL A 81 1.56 -16.39 6.00
C VAL A 81 0.44 -16.13 7.01
N ILE A 82 0.41 -16.88 8.13
CA ILE A 82 -0.63 -16.71 9.16
C ILE A 82 -0.48 -15.37 9.87
N SER A 83 0.72 -15.02 10.31
CA SER A 83 0.96 -13.74 11.00
C SER A 83 0.74 -12.53 10.09
N VAL A 84 1.14 -12.64 8.82
CA VAL A 84 0.87 -11.58 7.82
C VAL A 84 -0.62 -11.48 7.53
N ALA A 85 -1.37 -12.61 7.47
CA ALA A 85 -2.82 -12.60 7.30
C ALA A 85 -3.52 -11.91 8.48
N GLN A 86 -3.06 -12.15 9.71
CA GLN A 86 -3.59 -11.47 10.91
C GLN A 86 -3.33 -9.95 10.85
N ALA A 87 -2.11 -9.54 10.55
CA ALA A 87 -1.76 -8.13 10.40
C ALA A 87 -2.59 -7.45 9.30
N ARG A 88 -2.72 -8.13 8.14
CA ARG A 88 -3.54 -7.64 7.03
C ARG A 88 -5.01 -7.50 7.41
N GLY A 89 -5.58 -8.47 8.14
CA GLY A 89 -6.96 -8.40 8.65
C GLY A 89 -7.16 -7.20 9.57
N ALA A 90 -6.22 -6.93 10.48
CA ALA A 90 -6.24 -5.76 11.34
C ALA A 90 -6.16 -4.45 10.55
N ILE A 91 -5.28 -4.37 9.55
CA ILE A 91 -5.13 -3.22 8.65
C ILE A 91 -6.43 -2.95 7.88
N LEU A 92 -7.01 -3.96 7.24
CA LEU A 92 -8.27 -3.83 6.48
C LEU A 92 -9.40 -3.32 7.36
N HIS A 93 -9.55 -3.92 8.56
CA HIS A 93 -10.56 -3.51 9.52
C HIS A 93 -10.37 -2.07 9.97
N THR A 94 -9.14 -1.66 10.30
CA THR A 94 -8.80 -0.30 10.74
C THR A 94 -9.14 0.72 9.64
N CYS A 95 -8.74 0.46 8.40
CA CYS A 95 -9.04 1.34 7.27
C CYS A 95 -10.56 1.45 7.02
N PHE A 96 -11.27 0.33 7.00
CA PHE A 96 -12.72 0.30 6.79
C PHE A 96 -13.47 1.02 7.91
N SER A 97 -13.11 0.77 9.17
CA SER A 97 -13.71 1.43 10.34
C SER A 97 -13.38 2.92 10.39
N GLY A 98 -12.26 3.34 9.82
CA GLY A 98 -11.89 4.75 9.60
C GLY A 98 -12.67 5.43 8.47
N GLY A 99 -13.59 4.72 7.80
CA GLY A 99 -14.46 5.26 6.75
C GLY A 99 -13.82 5.34 5.37
N LEU A 100 -12.67 4.66 5.14
CA LEU A 100 -12.03 4.63 3.82
C LEU A 100 -12.74 3.66 2.87
N THR A 101 -12.74 4.01 1.58
CA THR A 101 -13.03 3.03 0.53
C THR A 101 -11.82 2.12 0.37
N VAL A 102 -11.99 0.83 0.66
CA VAL A 102 -10.91 -0.17 0.63
C VAL A 102 -10.94 -0.95 -0.68
N ALA A 103 -9.80 -1.07 -1.35
CA ALA A 103 -9.60 -1.92 -2.52
C ALA A 103 -8.36 -2.80 -2.32
N GLU A 104 -8.39 -4.00 -2.86
CA GLU A 104 -7.35 -5.00 -2.69
C GLU A 104 -6.76 -5.37 -4.06
N TYR A 105 -5.45 -5.56 -4.13
CA TYR A 105 -4.70 -5.80 -5.36
C TYR A 105 -3.72 -6.95 -5.22
N THR A 106 -3.77 -7.89 -6.16
CA THR A 106 -2.75 -8.95 -6.23
C THR A 106 -1.39 -8.38 -6.66
N PRO A 107 -0.27 -9.02 -6.29
CA PRO A 107 1.05 -8.64 -6.76
C PRO A 107 1.16 -8.55 -8.29
N LEU A 108 0.42 -9.41 -9.00
CA LEU A 108 0.37 -9.39 -10.46
C LEU A 108 -0.30 -8.12 -11.00
N GLN A 109 -1.44 -7.73 -10.43
CA GLN A 109 -2.14 -6.50 -10.81
C GLN A 109 -1.27 -5.26 -10.54
N ILE A 110 -0.57 -5.21 -9.40
CA ILE A 110 0.33 -4.11 -9.06
C ILE A 110 1.44 -4.00 -10.12
N LYS A 111 2.10 -5.10 -10.45
CA LYS A 111 3.15 -5.12 -11.48
C LYS A 111 2.63 -4.69 -12.86
N GLN A 112 1.52 -5.25 -13.30
CA GLN A 112 0.91 -4.93 -14.59
C GLN A 112 0.50 -3.46 -14.67
N SER A 113 -0.05 -2.92 -13.59
CA SER A 113 -0.48 -1.53 -13.53
C SER A 113 0.67 -0.52 -13.73
N LEU A 114 1.87 -0.84 -13.22
CA LEU A 114 3.02 0.06 -13.29
C LEU A 114 3.87 -0.13 -14.54
N THR A 115 4.06 -1.37 -14.98
CA THR A 115 5.03 -1.71 -16.03
C THR A 115 4.38 -2.15 -17.34
N GLY A 116 3.06 -2.34 -17.35
CA GLY A 116 2.32 -2.87 -18.48
C GLY A 116 2.44 -4.39 -18.64
N TYR A 117 3.30 -5.07 -17.86
CA TYR A 117 3.47 -6.52 -17.88
C TYR A 117 3.75 -7.07 -16.46
N GLY A 118 3.33 -8.32 -16.21
CA GLY A 118 3.35 -8.91 -14.85
C GLY A 118 4.68 -9.54 -14.41
N ARG A 119 5.75 -9.46 -15.22
CA ARG A 119 7.03 -10.14 -14.98
C ARG A 119 8.15 -9.20 -14.54
N ALA A 120 7.84 -7.95 -14.23
CA ALA A 120 8.82 -7.00 -13.73
C ALA A 120 9.50 -7.53 -12.45
N ASP A 121 10.82 -7.42 -12.39
CA ASP A 121 11.57 -7.70 -11.19
C ASP A 121 11.51 -6.54 -10.19
N LYS A 122 12.13 -6.72 -9.03
CA LYS A 122 12.05 -5.75 -7.95
C LYS A 122 12.75 -4.43 -8.30
N GLU A 123 13.89 -4.49 -8.97
CA GLU A 123 14.64 -3.30 -9.36
C GLU A 123 13.87 -2.48 -10.38
N GLN A 124 13.27 -3.15 -11.38
CA GLN A 124 12.43 -2.50 -12.38
C GLN A 124 11.22 -1.80 -11.75
N MET A 125 10.57 -2.43 -10.77
CA MET A 125 9.47 -1.83 -10.02
C MET A 125 9.91 -0.59 -9.25
N GLN A 126 11.03 -0.65 -8.55
CA GLN A 126 11.57 0.45 -7.77
C GLN A 126 11.98 1.64 -8.64
N GLU A 127 12.65 1.40 -9.78
CA GLU A 127 13.00 2.46 -10.73
C GLU A 127 11.75 3.07 -11.38
N MET A 128 10.74 2.27 -11.67
CA MET A 128 9.45 2.78 -12.18
C MET A 128 8.78 3.71 -11.17
N ILE A 129 8.68 3.32 -9.91
CA ILE A 129 8.11 4.13 -8.83
C ILE A 129 8.87 5.44 -8.70
N LYS A 130 10.20 5.38 -8.65
CA LYS A 130 11.07 6.55 -8.57
C LYS A 130 10.83 7.50 -9.74
N SER A 131 10.76 6.98 -10.95
CA SER A 131 10.53 7.76 -12.18
C SER A 131 9.14 8.40 -12.22
N VAL A 132 8.08 7.62 -12.00
CA VAL A 132 6.68 8.08 -12.05
C VAL A 132 6.40 9.13 -10.98
N LEU A 133 6.92 8.93 -9.77
CA LEU A 133 6.73 9.84 -8.64
C LEU A 133 7.79 10.95 -8.59
N LYS A 134 8.77 10.97 -9.51
CA LYS A 134 9.88 11.94 -9.58
C LYS A 134 10.64 12.05 -8.26
N LEU A 135 10.91 10.90 -7.63
CA LEU A 135 11.65 10.84 -6.38
C LEU A 135 13.16 10.94 -6.64
N ASN A 136 13.90 11.55 -5.72
CA ASN A 136 15.36 11.63 -5.81
C ASN A 136 16.01 10.24 -5.63
N ASN A 137 15.46 9.43 -4.73
CA ASN A 137 15.95 8.08 -4.41
C ASN A 137 14.78 7.09 -4.33
N VAL A 138 15.09 5.81 -4.48
CA VAL A 138 14.14 4.73 -4.17
C VAL A 138 13.85 4.73 -2.66
N PRO A 139 12.58 4.75 -2.25
CA PRO A 139 12.21 4.69 -0.84
C PRO A 139 12.72 3.42 -0.15
N LYS A 140 13.13 3.55 1.10
CA LYS A 140 13.58 2.44 1.94
C LYS A 140 12.84 2.46 3.29
N PRO A 141 12.59 1.29 3.92
CA PRO A 141 12.83 -0.05 3.38
C PRO A 141 11.99 -0.34 2.12
N ASP A 142 12.21 -1.50 1.51
CA ASP A 142 11.56 -1.87 0.24
C ASP A 142 10.04 -1.87 0.33
N ASP A 143 9.49 -2.27 1.48
CA ASP A 143 8.05 -2.27 1.77
C ASP A 143 7.41 -0.87 1.56
N THR A 144 8.19 0.20 1.78
CA THR A 144 7.74 1.58 1.52
C THR A 144 7.56 1.84 0.02
N ALA A 145 8.47 1.34 -0.82
CA ALA A 145 8.34 1.45 -2.26
C ALA A 145 7.18 0.57 -2.78
N ASP A 146 7.03 -0.64 -2.22
CA ASP A 146 5.95 -1.55 -2.57
C ASP A 146 4.58 -0.94 -2.22
N ALA A 147 4.45 -0.26 -1.08
CA ALA A 147 3.24 0.48 -0.71
C ALA A 147 2.91 1.64 -1.68
N LEU A 148 3.91 2.37 -2.15
CA LEU A 148 3.71 3.40 -3.18
C LEU A 148 3.27 2.78 -4.52
N ALA A 149 3.76 1.58 -4.85
CA ALA A 149 3.29 0.82 -6.01
C ALA A 149 1.81 0.45 -5.89
N VAL A 150 1.37 0.06 -4.70
CA VAL A 150 -0.05 -0.23 -4.40
C VAL A 150 -0.91 1.03 -4.58
N ALA A 151 -0.46 2.18 -4.07
CA ALA A 151 -1.18 3.45 -4.25
C ALA A 151 -1.31 3.83 -5.73
N LEU A 152 -0.25 3.68 -6.52
CA LEU A 152 -0.26 3.91 -7.97
C LEU A 152 -1.20 2.93 -8.70
N CYS A 153 -1.18 1.66 -8.32
CA CYS A 153 -2.10 0.66 -8.85
C CYS A 153 -3.56 1.05 -8.58
N HIS A 154 -3.85 1.51 -7.37
CA HIS A 154 -5.20 1.97 -7.02
C HIS A 154 -5.62 3.19 -7.86
N ILE A 155 -4.74 4.19 -8.02
CA ILE A 155 -5.02 5.36 -8.87
C ILE A 155 -5.37 4.93 -10.31
N ASN A 156 -4.60 4.05 -10.90
CA ASN A 156 -4.83 3.55 -12.25
C ASN A 156 -6.14 2.75 -12.35
N SER A 157 -6.41 1.87 -11.39
CA SER A 157 -7.58 0.98 -11.39
C SER A 157 -8.90 1.72 -11.20
N ARG A 158 -8.93 2.75 -10.33
CA ARG A 158 -10.16 3.55 -10.10
C ARG A 158 -10.66 4.26 -11.36
N LEU A 159 -9.79 4.58 -12.29
CA LEU A 159 -10.16 5.21 -13.56
C LEU A 159 -10.91 4.23 -14.48
N TYR A 160 -10.52 2.96 -14.49
CA TYR A 160 -11.22 1.92 -15.25
C TYR A 160 -12.62 1.69 -14.71
N THR A 161 -12.78 1.61 -13.39
CA THR A 161 -14.08 1.41 -12.74
C THR A 161 -15.04 2.57 -13.03
N LYS A 162 -14.56 3.81 -13.03
CA LYS A 162 -15.39 4.98 -13.39
C LYS A 162 -15.83 4.98 -14.85
N LYS A 163 -15.00 4.50 -15.79
CA LYS A 163 -15.32 4.44 -17.22
C LYS A 163 -16.36 3.37 -17.56
N ILE A 164 -16.45 2.30 -16.76
CA ILE A 164 -17.40 1.21 -16.99
C ILE A 164 -18.79 1.57 -16.43
N ASN A 165 -18.87 2.44 -15.43
CA ASN A 165 -20.09 2.82 -14.74
C ASN A 165 -20.73 4.12 -15.28
N ASN A 166 -20.15 4.75 -16.29
CA ASN A 166 -20.70 5.87 -17.07
C ASN A 166 -21.06 5.42 -18.49
#